data_3967f9e315f6f5a037b946e559bb6db6
#
_entry.id   3967f9e315f6f5a037b946e559bb6db6
#
_cell.length_a   1.000
_cell.length_b   1.000
_cell.length_c   1.000
_cell.angle_alpha   90.00
_cell.angle_beta   90.00
_cell.angle_gamma   90.00
#
_symmetry.space_group_name_H-M   'P 1'
#
loop_
_entity.id
_entity.type
_entity.pdbx_description
1 polymer ?
#
loop_
_entity_poly.entity_id
_entity_poly.type
_entity_poly.pdbx_seq_one_letter_code
_entity_poly.pdbx_strand_id
1 'polypeptide(L)'
;KRNPVDAYDVTAADIEAREQMVELHDFLKNRVPGFENSMILSSAVQTGVRESRMIDGEHLLTAEELVACTVFEDAIACGNYDIDIHNPEGSGTSHYFFPAGQYYTIPYRSLIPKNAENLLVAGRCISATHEAQASIRIMCIVCTLGEAAGTAVSVAVKDGTTTRNVD
;
A
#
# COMPACT_ATOMS: atom_id res chain seq x y z
N LYS A 1 -4.10 4.08 19.08
CA LYS A 1 -3.61 3.05 18.13
C LYS A 1 -4.64 1.93 18.02
N ARG A 2 -5.05 1.55 16.82
CA ARG A 2 -6.03 0.50 16.54
C ARG A 2 -5.34 -0.66 15.82
N ASN A 3 -5.78 -1.89 16.11
CA ASN A 3 -5.28 -3.07 15.41
C ASN A 3 -6.11 -3.32 14.14
N PRO A 4 -5.56 -3.14 12.93
CA PRO A 4 -6.33 -3.24 11.69
C PRO A 4 -6.72 -4.68 11.30
N VAL A 5 -6.30 -5.68 12.08
CA VAL A 5 -6.69 -7.09 11.88
C VAL A 5 -7.70 -7.57 12.94
N ASP A 6 -8.11 -6.71 13.85
CA ASP A 6 -9.16 -6.97 14.83
C ASP A 6 -10.46 -6.26 14.41
N ALA A 7 -11.55 -7.01 14.27
CA ALA A 7 -12.82 -6.48 13.78
C ALA A 7 -13.43 -5.43 14.71
N TYR A 8 -13.25 -5.57 16.02
CA TYR A 8 -13.77 -4.60 17.00
C TYR A 8 -12.98 -3.30 16.96
N ASP A 9 -11.64 -3.39 16.81
CA ASP A 9 -10.79 -2.21 16.66
C ASP A 9 -11.08 -1.45 15.36
N VAL A 10 -11.29 -2.16 14.24
CA VAL A 10 -11.68 -1.55 12.96
C VAL A 10 -13.04 -0.88 13.08
N THR A 11 -14.03 -1.52 13.71
CA THR A 11 -15.34 -0.94 13.95
C THR A 11 -15.25 0.32 14.81
N ALA A 12 -14.48 0.28 15.88
CA ALA A 12 -14.26 1.43 16.74
C ALA A 12 -13.55 2.58 15.99
N ALA A 13 -12.60 2.27 15.10
CA ALA A 13 -11.97 3.26 14.25
C ALA A 13 -12.95 3.91 13.25
N ASP A 14 -13.86 3.12 12.68
CA ASP A 14 -14.92 3.63 11.79
C ASP A 14 -15.88 4.58 12.50
N ILE A 15 -16.29 4.25 13.73
CA ILE A 15 -17.16 5.11 14.54
C ILE A 15 -16.43 6.43 14.83
N GLU A 16 -15.22 6.38 15.39
CA GLU A 16 -14.40 7.55 15.71
C GLU A 16 -14.15 8.44 14.50
N ALA A 17 -13.83 7.85 13.33
CA ALA A 17 -13.60 8.61 12.10
C ALA A 17 -14.86 9.35 11.62
N ARG A 18 -16.05 8.78 11.80
CA ARG A 18 -17.32 9.45 11.46
C ARG A 18 -17.65 10.59 12.42
N GLU A 19 -17.36 10.43 13.69
CA GLU A 19 -17.49 11.50 14.70
C GLU A 19 -16.56 12.67 14.34
N GLN A 20 -15.28 12.41 14.06
CA GLN A 20 -14.30 13.41 13.62
C GLN A 20 -14.72 14.10 12.31
N MET A 21 -15.34 13.40 11.37
CA MET A 21 -15.87 13.99 10.15
C MET A 21 -16.97 15.02 10.43
N VAL A 22 -17.87 14.74 11.35
CA VAL A 22 -18.93 15.67 11.78
C VAL A 22 -18.33 16.89 12.47
N GLU A 23 -17.41 16.68 13.41
CA GLU A 23 -16.70 17.76 14.11
C GLU A 23 -15.95 18.68 13.13
N LEU A 24 -15.24 18.09 12.15
CA LEU A 24 -14.54 18.86 11.12
C LEU A 24 -15.52 19.67 10.25
N HIS A 25 -16.66 19.09 9.87
CA HIS A 25 -17.67 19.79 9.11
C HIS A 25 -18.27 20.97 9.88
N ASP A 26 -18.56 20.78 11.17
CA ASP A 26 -19.04 21.85 12.04
C ASP A 26 -17.99 22.96 12.21
N PHE A 27 -16.73 22.59 12.34
CA PHE A 27 -15.63 23.58 12.34
C PHE A 27 -15.60 24.38 11.05
N LEU A 28 -15.66 23.71 9.88
CA LEU A 28 -15.65 24.38 8.57
C LEU A 28 -16.82 25.35 8.44
N LYS A 29 -18.03 24.94 8.78
CA LYS A 29 -19.24 25.78 8.71
C LYS A 29 -19.16 27.03 9.58
N ASN A 30 -18.55 26.91 10.75
CA ASN A 30 -18.53 27.98 11.74
C ASN A 30 -17.30 28.87 11.68
N ARG A 31 -16.24 28.46 11.00
CA ARG A 31 -14.92 29.12 11.05
C ARG A 31 -14.31 29.43 9.70
N VAL A 32 -14.79 28.82 8.62
CA VAL A 32 -14.17 28.99 7.30
C VAL A 32 -15.17 29.66 6.34
N PRO A 33 -14.87 30.89 5.86
CA PRO A 33 -15.74 31.59 4.93
C PRO A 33 -16.01 30.78 3.66
N GLY A 34 -17.27 30.72 3.24
CA GLY A 34 -17.74 29.97 2.07
C GLY A 34 -18.28 28.58 2.40
N PHE A 35 -18.17 28.12 3.67
CA PHE A 35 -18.69 26.82 4.11
C PHE A 35 -20.00 26.93 4.90
N GLU A 36 -20.56 28.10 5.10
CA GLU A 36 -21.73 28.36 5.96
C GLU A 36 -22.93 27.49 5.58
N ASN A 37 -23.14 27.25 4.28
CA ASN A 37 -24.24 26.45 3.76
C ASN A 37 -23.79 25.08 3.24
N SER A 38 -22.59 24.63 3.61
CA SER A 38 -22.09 23.33 3.21
C SER A 38 -22.86 22.19 3.87
N MET A 39 -22.90 21.04 3.19
CA MET A 39 -23.46 19.79 3.72
C MET A 39 -22.56 18.62 3.35
N ILE A 40 -22.56 17.60 4.21
CA ILE A 40 -21.88 16.33 3.92
C ILE A 40 -22.75 15.55 2.93
N LEU A 41 -22.30 15.36 1.71
CA LEU A 41 -23.02 14.60 0.68
C LEU A 41 -22.86 13.09 0.86
N SER A 42 -21.66 12.65 1.18
CA SER A 42 -21.35 11.23 1.39
C SER A 42 -20.07 11.07 2.21
N SER A 43 -19.90 9.91 2.79
CA SER A 43 -18.63 9.47 3.40
C SER A 43 -18.16 8.17 2.76
N ALA A 44 -16.89 7.83 2.95
CA ALA A 44 -16.39 6.51 2.59
C ALA A 44 -17.18 5.40 3.28
N VAL A 45 -17.34 4.26 2.62
CA VAL A 45 -18.07 3.10 3.17
C VAL A 45 -17.36 2.49 4.37
N GLN A 46 -16.04 2.64 4.43
CA GLN A 46 -15.19 2.13 5.52
C GLN A 46 -13.92 2.97 5.65
N THR A 47 -13.28 2.87 6.80
CA THR A 47 -11.97 3.48 7.06
C THR A 47 -10.89 2.87 6.15
N GLY A 48 -10.03 3.70 5.56
CA GLY A 48 -8.93 3.26 4.71
C GLY A 48 -7.77 2.68 5.52
N VAL A 49 -7.68 1.35 5.59
CA VAL A 49 -6.54 0.66 6.21
C VAL A 49 -5.35 0.70 5.26
N ARG A 50 -4.28 1.38 5.64
CA ARG A 50 -3.06 1.54 4.82
C ARG A 50 -2.16 0.32 4.87
N GLU A 51 -2.08 -0.33 6.03
CA GLU A 51 -1.22 -1.47 6.30
C GLU A 51 -1.87 -2.39 7.32
N SER A 52 -1.71 -3.71 7.15
CA SER A 52 -2.16 -4.70 8.12
C SER A 52 -1.19 -5.89 8.14
N ARG A 53 -1.38 -6.86 7.25
CA ARG A 53 -0.53 -8.05 7.09
C ARG A 53 0.18 -7.99 5.76
N MET A 54 1.43 -8.43 5.75
CA MET A 54 2.24 -8.70 4.56
C MET A 54 2.63 -10.16 4.53
N ILE A 55 2.85 -10.70 3.33
CA ILE A 55 3.31 -12.08 3.19
C ILE A 55 4.80 -12.18 3.55
N ASP A 56 5.24 -13.37 3.95
CA ASP A 56 6.64 -13.77 3.94
C ASP A 56 6.95 -14.32 2.53
N GLY A 57 7.44 -13.45 1.66
CA GLY A 57 7.75 -13.74 0.26
C GLY A 57 9.19 -14.18 0.05
N GLU A 58 9.49 -14.70 -1.14
CA GLU A 58 10.84 -15.10 -1.54
C GLU A 58 11.86 -13.96 -1.48
N HIS A 59 11.39 -12.73 -1.65
CA HIS A 59 12.17 -11.52 -1.44
C HIS A 59 11.43 -10.57 -0.51
N LEU A 60 12.11 -10.08 0.51
CA LEU A 60 11.64 -9.00 1.37
C LEU A 60 12.16 -7.67 0.83
N LEU A 61 11.32 -6.91 0.14
CA LEU A 61 11.69 -5.61 -0.40
C LEU A 61 11.92 -4.60 0.74
N THR A 62 13.09 -3.96 0.76
CA THR A 62 13.49 -3.05 1.84
C THR A 62 13.54 -1.59 1.43
N ALA A 63 13.48 -0.68 2.40
CA ALA A 63 13.62 0.75 2.14
C ALA A 63 15.01 1.11 1.57
N GLU A 64 16.05 0.41 2.00
CA GLU A 64 17.42 0.60 1.51
C GLU A 64 17.52 0.31 0.01
N GLU A 65 16.83 -0.75 -0.47
CA GLU A 65 16.77 -1.08 -1.90
C GLU A 65 16.01 -0.03 -2.70
N LEU A 66 14.91 0.52 -2.13
CA LEU A 66 14.19 1.63 -2.76
C LEU A 66 15.07 2.89 -2.85
N VAL A 67 15.70 3.29 -1.76
CA VAL A 67 16.59 4.47 -1.70
C VAL A 67 17.79 4.32 -2.63
N ALA A 68 18.34 3.10 -2.74
CA ALA A 68 19.42 2.79 -3.69
C ALA A 68 18.96 2.77 -5.16
N CYS A 69 17.66 2.94 -5.43
CA CYS A 69 17.07 2.82 -6.77
C CYS A 69 17.46 1.49 -7.44
N THR A 70 17.39 0.39 -6.67
CA THR A 70 17.78 -0.93 -7.14
C THR A 70 16.93 -1.35 -8.33
N VAL A 71 17.60 -1.86 -9.38
CA VAL A 71 16.96 -2.46 -10.55
C VAL A 71 17.17 -3.98 -10.47
N PHE A 72 16.09 -4.72 -10.24
CA PHE A 72 16.09 -6.17 -10.16
C PHE A 72 15.99 -6.80 -11.54
N GLU A 73 16.59 -7.97 -11.75
CA GLU A 73 16.47 -8.73 -13.00
C GLU A 73 15.02 -9.19 -13.26
N ASP A 74 14.32 -9.54 -12.18
CA ASP A 74 12.91 -9.94 -12.17
C ASP A 74 11.96 -8.77 -11.89
N ALA A 75 12.29 -7.55 -12.32
CA ALA A 75 11.49 -6.35 -12.10
C ALA A 75 10.14 -6.42 -12.83
N ILE A 76 9.05 -6.26 -12.09
CA ILE A 76 7.67 -6.27 -12.62
C ILE A 76 6.97 -4.93 -12.54
N ALA A 77 7.50 -4.01 -11.76
CA ALA A 77 6.97 -2.67 -11.59
C ALA A 77 8.10 -1.69 -11.27
N CYS A 78 7.85 -0.42 -11.50
CA CYS A 78 8.72 0.66 -11.05
C CYS A 78 7.91 1.73 -10.29
N GLY A 79 8.60 2.47 -9.43
CA GLY A 79 8.02 3.54 -8.66
C GLY A 79 9.05 4.59 -8.25
N ASN A 80 8.57 5.76 -7.90
CA ASN A 80 9.36 6.85 -7.34
C ASN A 80 8.55 7.67 -6.34
N TYR A 81 7.49 7.07 -5.80
CA TYR A 81 6.71 7.72 -4.76
C TYR A 81 7.51 7.78 -3.47
N ASP A 82 7.36 8.87 -2.71
CA ASP A 82 8.07 9.10 -1.46
C ASP A 82 7.90 7.94 -0.48
N ILE A 83 8.91 7.70 0.35
CA ILE A 83 8.71 6.90 1.55
C ILE A 83 8.03 7.81 2.59
N ASP A 84 6.71 7.67 2.70
CA ASP A 84 5.84 8.48 3.56
C ASP A 84 5.43 7.67 4.80
N ILE A 85 6.17 7.87 5.90
CA ILE A 85 5.93 7.19 7.17
C ILE A 85 5.23 8.13 8.13
N HIS A 86 3.96 7.84 8.42
CA HIS A 86 3.24 8.50 9.49
C HIS A 86 3.63 7.92 10.84
N ASN A 87 4.13 8.77 11.75
CA ASN A 87 4.50 8.32 13.09
C ASN A 87 3.26 7.82 13.84
N PRO A 88 3.19 6.51 14.23
CA PRO A 88 2.04 5.97 14.94
C PRO A 88 1.94 6.43 16.40
N GLU A 89 2.98 7.08 16.94
CA GLU A 89 3.09 7.46 18.37
C GLU A 89 3.09 8.99 18.60
N GLY A 90 2.95 9.79 17.54
CA GLY A 90 2.97 11.25 17.65
C GLY A 90 2.56 11.99 16.39
N SER A 91 2.59 13.32 16.47
CA SER A 91 2.42 14.19 15.31
C SER A 91 3.74 14.30 14.55
N GLY A 92 3.79 13.83 13.35
CA GLY A 92 4.95 13.98 12.46
C GLY A 92 4.96 12.92 11.39
N THR A 93 5.50 13.28 10.24
CA THR A 93 5.70 12.39 9.11
C THR A 93 7.18 12.44 8.74
N SER A 94 7.80 11.28 8.59
CA SER A 94 9.13 11.18 8.02
C SER A 94 8.99 10.93 6.53
N HIS A 95 9.60 11.79 5.71
CA HIS A 95 9.56 11.69 4.26
C HIS A 95 10.97 11.51 3.69
N TYR A 96 11.10 10.59 2.74
CA TYR A 96 12.23 10.53 1.83
C TYR A 96 11.72 10.75 0.41
N PHE A 97 12.19 11.82 -0.23
CA PHE A 97 11.83 12.20 -1.59
C PHE A 97 12.87 11.68 -2.58
N PHE A 98 12.42 10.94 -3.59
CA PHE A 98 13.31 10.51 -4.66
C PHE A 98 13.69 11.69 -5.55
N PRO A 99 14.97 11.86 -5.91
CA PRO A 99 15.38 12.88 -6.87
C PRO A 99 14.68 12.71 -8.22
N ALA A 100 14.46 13.84 -8.91
CA ALA A 100 13.80 13.82 -10.21
C ALA A 100 14.55 12.92 -11.21
N GLY A 101 13.81 12.04 -11.89
CA GLY A 101 14.34 11.07 -12.86
C GLY A 101 14.88 9.77 -12.25
N GLN A 102 14.92 9.66 -10.93
CA GLN A 102 15.24 8.38 -10.26
C GLN A 102 13.98 7.56 -10.00
N TYR A 103 14.13 6.25 -10.02
CA TYR A 103 13.09 5.29 -9.71
C TYR A 103 13.70 3.99 -9.17
N TYR A 104 12.93 3.29 -8.38
CA TYR A 104 13.24 1.92 -7.93
C TYR A 104 12.39 0.92 -8.71
N THR A 105 12.76 -0.36 -8.67
CA THR A 105 11.92 -1.44 -9.20
C THR A 105 11.43 -2.36 -8.09
N ILE A 106 10.40 -3.14 -8.39
CA ILE A 106 9.81 -4.13 -7.48
C ILE A 106 10.01 -5.50 -8.12
N PRO A 107 10.66 -6.44 -7.42
CA PRO A 107 10.93 -7.76 -7.98
C PRO A 107 9.70 -8.67 -7.90
N TYR A 108 9.55 -9.55 -8.89
CA TYR A 108 8.49 -10.57 -8.93
C TYR A 108 8.46 -11.45 -7.68
N ARG A 109 9.63 -11.81 -7.17
CA ARG A 109 9.81 -12.64 -5.97
C ARG A 109 9.14 -12.07 -4.71
N SER A 110 8.86 -10.77 -4.66
CA SER A 110 8.10 -10.16 -3.55
C SER A 110 6.61 -10.53 -3.56
N LEU A 111 6.10 -11.07 -4.69
CA LEU A 111 4.72 -11.55 -4.84
C LEU A 111 4.57 -13.03 -4.52
N ILE A 112 5.66 -13.79 -4.41
CA ILE A 112 5.68 -15.26 -4.23
C ILE A 112 5.80 -15.60 -2.75
N PRO A 113 4.76 -16.18 -2.11
CA PRO A 113 4.87 -16.67 -0.74
C PRO A 113 5.87 -17.83 -0.61
N LYS A 114 6.71 -17.84 0.42
CA LYS A 114 7.69 -18.93 0.66
C LYS A 114 7.04 -20.30 0.87
N ASN A 115 5.89 -20.32 1.52
CA ASN A 115 5.26 -21.56 2.00
C ASN A 115 4.00 -21.96 1.22
N ALA A 116 3.79 -21.39 0.02
CA ALA A 116 2.64 -21.73 -0.82
C ALA A 116 3.08 -21.87 -2.28
N GLU A 117 2.58 -22.93 -2.93
CA GLU A 117 2.74 -23.14 -4.36
C GLU A 117 1.52 -22.61 -5.13
N ASN A 118 1.74 -22.22 -6.39
CA ASN A 118 0.68 -21.75 -7.28
C ASN A 118 -0.16 -20.59 -6.71
N LEU A 119 0.47 -19.74 -5.88
CA LEU A 119 -0.14 -18.59 -5.29
C LEU A 119 0.75 -17.36 -5.56
N LEU A 120 0.11 -16.27 -5.96
CA LEU A 120 0.70 -14.94 -6.01
C LEU A 120 -0.12 -13.99 -5.16
N VAL A 121 0.55 -13.07 -4.51
CA VAL A 121 -0.09 -12.01 -3.73
C VAL A 121 0.34 -10.67 -4.30
N ALA A 122 -0.63 -9.88 -4.74
CA ALA A 122 -0.40 -8.53 -5.24
C ALA A 122 -1.13 -7.50 -4.40
N GLY A 123 -0.65 -6.27 -4.40
CA GLY A 123 -1.27 -5.19 -3.65
C GLY A 123 -0.42 -4.71 -2.48
N ARG A 124 -1.06 -4.11 -1.49
CA ARG A 124 -0.39 -3.55 -0.31
C ARG A 124 0.24 -4.60 0.63
N CYS A 125 -0.05 -5.86 0.41
CA CYS A 125 0.35 -6.97 1.26
C CYS A 125 1.48 -7.84 0.69
N ILE A 126 2.17 -7.37 -0.36
CA ILE A 126 3.38 -8.05 -0.86
C ILE A 126 4.47 -8.05 0.21
N SER A 127 5.50 -8.87 0.01
CA SER A 127 6.61 -8.99 0.95
C SER A 127 7.50 -7.74 0.91
N ALA A 128 7.36 -6.89 1.92
CA ALA A 128 8.11 -5.64 2.05
C ALA A 128 8.29 -5.27 3.52
N THR A 129 9.30 -4.45 3.83
CA THR A 129 9.38 -3.81 5.15
C THR A 129 8.30 -2.73 5.29
N HIS A 130 8.01 -2.31 6.51
CA HIS A 130 7.05 -1.23 6.79
C HIS A 130 7.38 0.06 6.02
N GLU A 131 8.65 0.43 5.98
CA GLU A 131 9.14 1.63 5.30
C GLU A 131 9.02 1.51 3.78
N ALA A 132 9.39 0.36 3.21
CA ALA A 132 9.22 0.13 1.78
C ALA A 132 7.73 0.13 1.39
N GLN A 133 6.88 -0.50 2.21
CA GLN A 133 5.43 -0.52 2.02
C GLN A 133 4.84 0.89 1.98
N ALA A 134 5.37 1.84 2.76
CA ALA A 134 4.90 3.22 2.76
C ALA A 134 4.99 3.89 1.37
N SER A 135 5.96 3.52 0.54
CA SER A 135 6.11 3.99 -0.83
C SER A 135 5.30 3.17 -1.86
N ILE A 136 5.35 1.84 -1.77
CA ILE A 136 4.79 0.96 -2.82
C ILE A 136 3.26 0.77 -2.74
N ARG A 137 2.61 1.22 -1.67
CA ARG A 137 1.16 1.02 -1.42
C ARG A 137 0.22 1.91 -2.24
N ILE A 138 0.74 2.85 -3.02
CA ILE A 138 -0.09 3.77 -3.81
C ILE A 138 -0.79 3.06 -4.98
N MET A 139 -1.97 3.56 -5.37
CA MET A 139 -2.85 2.88 -6.32
C MET A 139 -2.19 2.55 -7.65
N CYS A 140 -1.44 3.45 -8.26
CA CYS A 140 -0.79 3.21 -9.55
C CYS A 140 0.20 2.05 -9.47
N ILE A 141 1.06 2.00 -8.45
CA ILE A 141 2.00 0.89 -8.24
C ILE A 141 1.24 -0.42 -7.96
N VAL A 142 0.24 -0.38 -7.07
CA VAL A 142 -0.57 -1.56 -6.74
C VAL A 142 -1.32 -2.12 -7.95
N CYS A 143 -1.83 -1.27 -8.85
CA CYS A 143 -2.45 -1.71 -10.11
C CYS A 143 -1.46 -2.44 -11.01
N THR A 144 -0.23 -1.92 -11.14
CA THR A 144 0.83 -2.58 -11.92
C THR A 144 1.21 -3.95 -11.33
N LEU A 145 1.28 -4.07 -10.01
CA LEU A 145 1.51 -5.37 -9.35
C LEU A 145 0.38 -6.38 -9.65
N GLY A 146 -0.87 -5.91 -9.68
CA GLY A 146 -2.03 -6.74 -10.05
C GLY A 146 -1.96 -7.23 -11.50
N GLU A 147 -1.59 -6.34 -12.43
CA GLU A 147 -1.38 -6.67 -13.85
C GLU A 147 -0.26 -7.71 -14.03
N ALA A 148 0.88 -7.49 -13.36
CA ALA A 148 2.01 -8.42 -13.38
C ALA A 148 1.62 -9.81 -12.85
N ALA A 149 0.91 -9.88 -11.73
CA ALA A 149 0.44 -11.15 -11.17
C ALA A 149 -0.52 -11.88 -12.14
N GLY A 150 -1.47 -11.16 -12.76
CA GLY A 150 -2.38 -11.74 -13.75
C GLY A 150 -1.67 -12.24 -14.99
N THR A 151 -0.67 -11.50 -15.47
CA THR A 151 0.19 -11.90 -16.59
C THR A 151 0.98 -13.15 -16.25
N ALA A 152 1.63 -13.19 -15.09
CA ALA A 152 2.40 -14.35 -14.64
C ALA A 152 1.54 -15.63 -14.54
N VAL A 153 0.31 -15.53 -14.01
CA VAL A 153 -0.60 -16.66 -13.99
C VAL A 153 -0.96 -17.15 -15.41
N SER A 154 -1.18 -16.22 -16.33
CA SER A 154 -1.48 -16.54 -17.74
C SER A 154 -0.31 -17.25 -18.42
N VAL A 155 0.92 -16.81 -18.18
CA VAL A 155 2.14 -17.46 -18.67
C VAL A 155 2.30 -18.84 -18.04
N ALA A 156 2.15 -18.97 -16.71
CA ALA A 156 2.26 -20.26 -16.02
C ALA A 156 1.28 -21.31 -16.58
N VAL A 157 0.05 -20.92 -16.82
CA VAL A 157 -0.98 -21.82 -17.40
C VAL A 157 -0.61 -22.22 -18.83
N LYS A 158 -0.18 -21.26 -19.65
CA LYS A 158 0.21 -21.51 -21.06
C LYS A 158 1.39 -22.45 -21.16
N ASP A 159 2.39 -22.28 -20.32
CA ASP A 159 3.66 -23.01 -20.37
C ASP A 159 3.63 -24.28 -19.51
N GLY A 160 2.52 -24.56 -18.82
CA GLY A 160 2.35 -25.74 -17.97
C GLY A 160 3.29 -25.76 -16.76
N THR A 161 3.65 -24.58 -16.25
CA THR A 161 4.55 -24.40 -15.10
C THR A 161 3.81 -23.86 -13.88
N THR A 162 4.52 -23.66 -12.76
CA THR A 162 3.96 -23.04 -11.55
C THR A 162 4.24 -21.53 -11.58
N THR A 163 3.47 -20.75 -10.78
CA THR A 163 3.72 -19.31 -10.64
C THR A 163 5.11 -18.97 -10.10
N ARG A 164 5.76 -19.92 -9.43
CA ARG A 164 7.13 -19.79 -8.92
C ARG A 164 8.20 -19.89 -10.02
N ASN A 165 7.91 -20.61 -11.09
CA ASN A 165 8.85 -20.95 -12.18
C ASN A 165 8.50 -20.25 -13.51
N VAL A 166 7.76 -19.16 -13.45
CA VAL A 166 7.54 -18.29 -14.60
C VAL A 166 8.82 -17.54 -14.93
N ASP A 167 9.20 -17.52 -16.22
CA ASP A 167 10.32 -16.77 -16.76
C ASP A 167 9.84 -15.50 -17.47
#